data_f6e6b95531347bf84476c543a1d51cc6
#
_entry.id   f6e6b95531347bf84476c543a1d51cc6
#
_cell.length_a   1.000
_cell.length_b   1.000
_cell.length_c   1.000
_cell.angle_alpha   90.00
_cell.angle_beta   90.00
_cell.angle_gamma   90.00
#
_symmetry.space_group_name_H-M   'P 1'
#
loop_
_entity.id
_entity.type
_entity.pdbx_description
1 polymer ?
#
loop_
_entity_poly.entity_id
_entity_poly.type
_entity_poly.pdbx_seq_one_letter_code
_entity_poly.pdbx_strand_id
1 'polypeptide(L)'
;VPIGLFPTQIENYIEKRLRDIKKMSDIELRELRENISLCDAIIKPGALKVYDHEREIYKYALQKDIPYLGICAGMQIMASNNCPNLKTVKNDGFIEHHSKNVYQHKVMICKNTKLYSILNKDIIEVNSRHNYHIPDTNLDVSAVSEDGIIEAIENPKSLFNMGFQWHPELLPKEDENSQL
;
A
#
# COMPACT_ATOMS: atom_id res chain seq x y z
N VAL A 1 15.91 -12.14 12.15
CA VAL A 1 16.40 -10.78 11.82
C VAL A 1 15.17 -9.98 11.52
N PRO A 2 14.84 -8.89 12.20
CA PRO A 2 13.67 -8.10 11.89
C PRO A 2 13.85 -7.53 10.48
N ILE A 3 12.97 -7.97 9.62
CA ILE A 3 12.90 -7.52 8.25
C ILE A 3 12.03 -6.29 8.28
N GLY A 4 12.64 -5.25 8.27
CA GLY A 4 11.99 -4.03 7.94
C GLY A 4 13.10 -3.08 7.62
N LEU A 5 12.96 -2.38 6.65
CA LEU A 5 13.80 -1.28 6.25
C LEU A 5 14.74 -1.71 5.11
N PHE A 6 14.34 -1.26 3.96
CA PHE A 6 15.35 -0.76 3.05
C PHE A 6 16.36 -0.01 3.91
N PRO A 7 17.63 -0.39 3.94
CA PRO A 7 18.60 0.43 4.64
C PRO A 7 18.42 1.87 4.15
N THR A 8 18.36 2.81 5.05
CA THR A 8 18.26 4.26 4.75
C THR A 8 19.30 4.69 3.70
N GLN A 9 20.32 3.90 3.53
CA GLN A 9 21.35 4.06 2.49
C GLN A 9 20.87 3.67 1.08
N ILE A 10 19.97 2.67 0.94
CA ILE A 10 19.36 2.32 -0.36
C ILE A 10 18.30 3.37 -0.71
N GLU A 11 17.51 3.82 0.27
CA GLU A 11 16.57 4.93 0.08
C GLU A 11 17.30 6.19 -0.38
N ASN A 12 18.36 6.60 0.30
CA ASN A 12 19.17 7.77 -0.08
C ASN A 12 19.88 7.59 -1.42
N TYR A 13 20.31 6.38 -1.75
CA TYR A 13 20.93 6.07 -3.03
C TYR A 13 19.91 6.10 -4.17
N ILE A 14 18.75 5.55 -3.95
CA ILE A 14 17.62 5.56 -4.88
C ILE A 14 17.09 6.99 -5.04
N GLU A 15 16.80 7.73 -3.96
CA GLU A 15 16.34 9.11 -4.03
C GLU A 15 17.33 10.03 -4.76
N LYS A 16 18.62 9.90 -4.48
CA LYS A 16 19.64 10.76 -5.08
C LYS A 16 19.85 10.50 -6.56
N ARG A 17 19.73 9.24 -7.02
CA ARG A 17 19.87 8.88 -8.44
C ARG A 17 18.57 9.00 -9.25
N LEU A 18 17.42 8.85 -8.65
CA LEU A 18 16.13 8.76 -9.35
C LEU A 18 15.37 10.08 -9.43
N ARG A 19 15.84 11.16 -8.80
CA ARG A 19 15.25 12.50 -8.98
C ARG A 19 15.26 12.99 -10.42
N ASP A 20 16.17 12.45 -11.24
CA ASP A 20 16.40 12.88 -12.64
C ASP A 20 16.12 11.79 -13.69
N ILE A 21 15.72 10.58 -13.29
CA ILE A 21 15.55 9.45 -14.23
C ILE A 21 14.08 9.20 -14.49
N LYS A 22 13.61 9.61 -15.67
CA LYS A 22 12.26 9.32 -16.17
C LYS A 22 12.05 7.83 -16.49
N LYS A 23 13.13 7.05 -16.62
CA LYS A 23 13.10 5.63 -16.93
C LYS A 23 14.39 4.97 -16.43
N MET A 24 14.26 3.84 -15.72
CA MET A 24 15.40 3.04 -15.30
C MET A 24 16.05 2.37 -16.50
N SER A 25 17.40 2.32 -16.52
CA SER A 25 18.16 1.52 -17.45
C SER A 25 18.00 0.02 -17.15
N ASP A 26 18.31 -0.84 -18.12
CA ASP A 26 18.24 -2.29 -17.93
C ASP A 26 19.21 -2.79 -16.83
N ILE A 27 20.32 -2.09 -16.62
CA ILE A 27 21.28 -2.40 -15.56
C ILE A 27 20.67 -2.09 -14.20
N GLU A 28 20.10 -0.89 -14.02
CA GLU A 28 19.46 -0.48 -12.78
C GLU A 28 18.25 -1.37 -12.44
N LEU A 29 17.46 -1.76 -13.43
CA LEU A 29 16.36 -2.71 -13.26
C LEU A 29 16.84 -4.08 -12.81
N ARG A 30 17.97 -4.55 -13.33
CA ARG A 30 18.57 -5.83 -12.93
C ARG A 30 19.04 -5.77 -11.48
N GLU A 31 19.83 -4.76 -11.12
CA GLU A 31 20.31 -4.56 -9.75
C GLU A 31 19.14 -4.43 -8.76
N LEU A 32 18.09 -3.69 -9.13
CA LEU A 32 16.88 -3.55 -8.32
C LEU A 32 16.23 -4.93 -8.08
N ARG A 33 16.05 -5.74 -9.13
CA ARG A 33 15.42 -7.06 -9.03
C ARG A 33 16.27 -8.04 -8.23
N GLU A 34 17.60 -8.00 -8.37
CA GLU A 34 18.52 -8.79 -7.55
C GLU A 34 18.36 -8.46 -6.06
N ASN A 35 18.32 -7.18 -5.71
CA ASN A 35 18.12 -6.75 -4.33
C ASN A 35 16.74 -7.17 -3.78
N ILE A 36 15.68 -7.01 -4.56
CA ILE A 36 14.33 -7.40 -4.15
C ILE A 36 14.24 -8.93 -3.96
N SER A 37 14.95 -9.72 -4.78
CA SER A 37 14.93 -11.17 -4.67
C SER A 37 15.53 -11.72 -3.37
N LEU A 38 16.26 -10.89 -2.64
CA LEU A 38 16.81 -11.20 -1.31
C LEU A 38 15.86 -10.85 -0.16
N CYS A 39 14.72 -10.23 -0.45
CA CYS A 39 13.75 -9.84 0.56
C CYS A 39 12.74 -10.96 0.80
N ASP A 40 12.44 -11.24 2.07
CA ASP A 40 11.37 -12.16 2.45
C ASP A 40 9.98 -11.52 2.35
N ALA A 41 9.91 -10.19 2.44
CA ALA A 41 8.69 -9.40 2.28
C ALA A 41 9.02 -7.94 1.93
N ILE A 42 8.06 -7.21 1.41
CA ILE A 42 8.18 -5.80 1.05
C ILE A 42 7.07 -5.00 1.71
N ILE A 43 7.43 -3.92 2.36
CA ILE A 43 6.49 -2.91 2.84
C ILE A 43 6.73 -1.61 2.06
N LYS A 44 5.70 -1.13 1.37
CA LYS A 44 5.73 0.18 0.71
C LYS A 44 4.90 1.17 1.50
N PRO A 45 5.55 2.11 2.21
CA PRO A 45 4.86 3.12 3.00
C PRO A 45 4.15 4.17 2.14
N GLY A 46 3.36 5.02 2.81
CA GLY A 46 2.78 6.21 2.22
C GLY A 46 3.81 7.17 1.67
N ALA A 47 3.45 7.92 0.62
CA ALA A 47 4.30 8.93 0.00
C ALA A 47 3.47 10.02 -0.67
N LEU A 48 4.01 11.24 -0.73
CA LEU A 48 3.38 12.35 -1.47
C LEU A 48 3.55 12.21 -2.98
N LYS A 49 4.53 11.46 -3.42
CA LYS A 49 4.84 11.22 -4.83
C LYS A 49 5.25 9.78 -5.03
N VAL A 50 4.74 9.19 -6.10
CA VAL A 50 5.06 7.81 -6.53
C VAL A 50 6.02 7.88 -7.71
N TYR A 51 7.07 7.06 -7.66
CA TYR A 51 8.09 6.95 -8.70
C TYR A 51 7.97 5.65 -9.48
N ASP A 52 8.46 5.63 -10.70
CA ASP A 52 8.35 4.46 -11.59
C ASP A 52 9.04 3.22 -11.04
N HIS A 53 10.17 3.37 -10.34
CA HIS A 53 10.86 2.24 -9.71
C HIS A 53 10.01 1.56 -8.63
N GLU A 54 9.17 2.30 -7.89
CA GLU A 54 8.29 1.71 -6.89
C GLU A 54 7.23 0.79 -7.53
N ARG A 55 6.78 1.15 -8.74
CA ARG A 55 5.91 0.29 -9.54
C ARG A 55 6.64 -0.95 -10.04
N GLU A 56 7.91 -0.83 -10.43
CA GLU A 56 8.74 -1.98 -10.84
C GLU A 56 9.03 -2.92 -9.67
N ILE A 57 9.24 -2.38 -8.45
CA ILE A 57 9.34 -3.18 -7.22
C ILE A 57 8.08 -4.02 -7.02
N TYR A 58 6.91 -3.40 -7.09
CA TYR A 58 5.64 -4.13 -6.93
C TYR A 58 5.42 -5.18 -8.01
N LYS A 59 5.68 -4.85 -9.28
CA LYS A 59 5.57 -5.81 -10.40
C LYS A 59 6.45 -7.03 -10.18
N TYR A 60 7.70 -6.81 -9.77
CA TYR A 60 8.62 -7.91 -9.53
C TYR A 60 8.23 -8.74 -8.32
N ALA A 61 7.79 -8.10 -7.23
CA ALA A 61 7.26 -8.79 -6.06
C ALA A 61 6.07 -9.70 -6.43
N LEU A 62 5.14 -9.17 -7.23
CA LEU A 62 3.99 -9.94 -7.71
C LEU A 62 4.41 -11.13 -8.58
N GLN A 63 5.39 -10.95 -9.48
CA GLN A 63 5.89 -12.03 -10.34
C GLN A 63 6.56 -13.15 -9.56
N LYS A 64 7.17 -12.85 -8.42
CA LYS A 64 7.91 -13.79 -7.55
C LYS A 64 7.10 -14.25 -6.34
N ASP A 65 5.87 -13.82 -6.23
CA ASP A 65 4.98 -14.04 -5.06
C ASP A 65 5.65 -13.66 -3.72
N ILE A 66 6.47 -12.59 -3.76
CA ILE A 66 7.05 -12.02 -2.54
C ILE A 66 5.93 -11.29 -1.78
N PRO A 67 5.74 -11.58 -0.49
CA PRO A 67 4.77 -10.87 0.34
C PRO A 67 4.90 -9.35 0.23
N TYR A 68 3.78 -8.65 0.01
CA TYR A 68 3.77 -7.21 -0.17
C TYR A 68 2.67 -6.55 0.67
N LEU A 69 3.05 -5.52 1.42
CA LEU A 69 2.15 -4.65 2.15
C LEU A 69 2.28 -3.21 1.60
N GLY A 70 1.19 -2.71 1.01
CA GLY A 70 1.12 -1.34 0.52
C GLY A 70 0.33 -0.44 1.48
N ILE A 71 0.92 0.69 1.92
CA ILE A 71 0.26 1.66 2.78
C ILE A 71 0.03 2.95 1.99
N CYS A 72 -1.18 3.49 1.99
CA CYS A 72 -1.58 4.72 1.31
C CYS A 72 -1.14 4.73 -0.17
N ALA A 73 -0.07 5.43 -0.53
CA ALA A 73 0.50 5.39 -1.88
C ALA A 73 0.90 3.97 -2.33
N GLY A 74 1.31 3.10 -1.40
CA GLY A 74 1.62 1.70 -1.69
C GLY A 74 0.40 0.91 -2.17
N MET A 75 -0.77 1.10 -1.56
CA MET A 75 -2.05 0.54 -2.03
C MET A 75 -2.42 1.09 -3.41
N GLN A 76 -2.23 2.38 -3.65
CA GLN A 76 -2.51 3.01 -4.94
C GLN A 76 -1.60 2.47 -6.07
N ILE A 77 -0.36 2.10 -5.74
CA ILE A 77 0.55 1.40 -6.67
C ILE A 77 -0.01 0.02 -7.03
N MET A 78 -0.47 -0.76 -6.04
CA MET A 78 -1.07 -2.07 -6.27
C MET A 78 -2.25 -1.97 -7.23
N ALA A 79 -3.19 -1.07 -6.95
CA ALA A 79 -4.37 -0.86 -7.79
C ALA A 79 -3.98 -0.43 -9.22
N SER A 80 -3.12 0.57 -9.37
CA SER A 80 -2.71 1.08 -10.68
C SER A 80 -1.87 0.09 -11.49
N ASN A 81 -1.14 -0.83 -10.86
CA ASN A 81 -0.42 -1.87 -11.56
C ASN A 81 -1.37 -2.93 -12.16
N ASN A 82 -2.45 -3.25 -11.45
CA ASN A 82 -3.45 -4.21 -11.89
C ASN A 82 -4.50 -3.57 -12.83
N CYS A 83 -4.59 -2.25 -12.85
CA CYS A 83 -5.44 -1.47 -13.74
C CYS A 83 -4.64 -0.28 -14.32
N PRO A 84 -3.91 -0.45 -15.45
CA PRO A 84 -2.96 0.55 -15.97
C PRO A 84 -3.54 1.93 -16.28
N ASN A 85 -4.83 2.01 -16.56
CA ASN A 85 -5.53 3.27 -16.83
C ASN A 85 -6.13 3.92 -15.57
N LEU A 86 -6.00 3.28 -14.42
CA LEU A 86 -6.50 3.77 -13.17
C LEU A 86 -5.74 5.04 -12.75
N LYS A 87 -6.49 6.07 -12.45
CA LYS A 87 -5.97 7.29 -11.82
C LYS A 87 -6.64 7.48 -10.48
N THR A 88 -5.88 7.89 -9.50
CA THR A 88 -6.45 8.34 -8.24
C THR A 88 -7.29 9.58 -8.47
N VAL A 89 -8.41 9.69 -7.75
CA VAL A 89 -9.28 10.85 -7.75
C VAL A 89 -9.21 11.56 -6.42
N LYS A 90 -9.48 12.87 -6.42
CA LYS A 90 -9.53 13.66 -5.20
C LYS A 90 -10.73 13.20 -4.36
N ASN A 91 -10.54 13.15 -3.04
CA ASN A 91 -11.64 12.85 -2.13
C ASN A 91 -12.73 13.91 -2.26
N ASP A 92 -13.94 13.49 -2.48
CA ASP A 92 -15.14 14.31 -2.64
C ASP A 92 -16.33 13.78 -1.79
N GLY A 93 -16.07 12.79 -0.93
CA GLY A 93 -17.00 12.24 0.02
C GLY A 93 -17.33 13.21 1.16
N PHE A 94 -18.27 12.83 2.01
CA PHE A 94 -18.70 13.64 3.18
C PHE A 94 -17.78 13.47 4.39
N ILE A 95 -16.82 12.54 4.33
CA ILE A 95 -15.82 12.30 5.39
C ILE A 95 -14.53 13.05 5.06
N GLU A 96 -13.91 13.65 6.07
CA GLU A 96 -12.58 14.20 5.93
C GLU A 96 -11.54 13.08 6.00
N HIS A 97 -10.85 12.82 4.87
CA HIS A 97 -9.81 11.80 4.75
C HIS A 97 -8.38 12.34 4.93
N HIS A 98 -8.22 13.61 5.33
CA HIS A 98 -6.92 14.20 5.61
C HIS A 98 -6.89 14.88 6.98
N SER A 99 -6.67 14.09 8.02
CA SER A 99 -6.71 14.52 9.41
C SER A 99 -5.47 14.06 10.18
N LYS A 100 -5.19 14.72 11.30
CA LYS A 100 -4.15 14.32 12.25
C LYS A 100 -4.69 13.45 13.39
N ASN A 101 -5.99 13.18 13.40
CA ASN A 101 -6.61 12.34 14.42
C ASN A 101 -6.05 10.92 14.38
N VAL A 102 -5.96 10.30 15.54
CA VAL A 102 -5.56 8.89 15.67
C VAL A 102 -6.62 8.00 15.06
N TYR A 103 -7.89 8.30 15.33
CA TYR A 103 -9.06 7.68 14.72
C TYR A 103 -9.88 8.77 14.03
N GLN A 104 -10.20 8.57 12.76
CA GLN A 104 -10.86 9.57 11.93
C GLN A 104 -12.23 9.11 11.44
N HIS A 105 -12.33 7.87 10.99
CA HIS A 105 -13.58 7.32 10.48
C HIS A 105 -13.61 5.79 10.64
N LYS A 106 -14.79 5.24 10.43
CA LYS A 106 -15.01 3.79 10.41
C LYS A 106 -14.80 3.24 9.01
N VAL A 107 -14.30 2.00 8.96
CA VAL A 107 -14.26 1.20 7.75
C VAL A 107 -14.95 -0.14 8.00
N MET A 108 -15.74 -0.55 7.02
CA MET A 108 -16.45 -1.83 7.00
C MET A 108 -15.53 -2.86 6.33
N ILE A 109 -15.24 -3.95 7.02
CA ILE A 109 -14.39 -5.03 6.52
C ILE A 109 -15.25 -6.02 5.72
N CYS A 110 -14.84 -6.31 4.50
CA CYS A 110 -15.53 -7.24 3.64
C CYS A 110 -15.30 -8.67 4.10
N LYS A 111 -16.40 -9.45 4.27
CA LYS A 111 -16.32 -10.87 4.62
C LYS A 111 -15.67 -11.68 3.50
N ASN A 112 -15.11 -12.83 3.85
CA ASN A 112 -14.40 -13.72 2.92
C ASN A 112 -13.09 -13.13 2.34
N THR A 113 -12.51 -12.15 3.00
CA THR A 113 -11.20 -11.58 2.68
C THR A 113 -10.13 -12.04 3.69
N LYS A 114 -8.85 -11.97 3.30
CA LYS A 114 -7.74 -12.21 4.23
C LYS A 114 -7.76 -11.21 5.38
N LEU A 115 -8.06 -9.93 5.08
CA LEU A 115 -8.18 -8.89 6.09
C LEU A 115 -9.23 -9.27 7.14
N TYR A 116 -10.40 -9.75 6.71
CA TYR A 116 -11.42 -10.22 7.65
C TYR A 116 -10.94 -11.40 8.50
N SER A 117 -10.24 -12.36 7.89
CA SER A 117 -9.69 -13.52 8.61
C SER A 117 -8.63 -13.16 9.65
N ILE A 118 -7.89 -12.08 9.42
CA ILE A 118 -6.86 -11.55 10.34
C ILE A 118 -7.53 -10.81 11.50
N LEU A 119 -8.41 -9.85 11.20
CA LEU A 119 -9.00 -8.97 12.20
C LEU A 119 -10.19 -9.59 12.95
N ASN A 120 -10.95 -10.46 12.28
CA ASN A 120 -12.21 -11.02 12.78
C ASN A 120 -13.19 -9.96 13.31
N LYS A 121 -13.29 -8.83 12.60
CA LYS A 121 -14.15 -7.69 12.93
C LYS A 121 -14.90 -7.24 11.69
N ASP A 122 -16.16 -6.85 11.86
CA ASP A 122 -16.99 -6.31 10.77
C ASP A 122 -16.69 -4.81 10.52
N ILE A 123 -16.31 -4.07 11.56
CA ILE A 123 -16.04 -2.63 11.52
C ILE A 123 -14.85 -2.32 12.42
N ILE A 124 -13.97 -1.44 11.95
CA ILE A 124 -12.87 -0.87 12.73
C ILE A 124 -12.82 0.65 12.56
N GLU A 125 -12.20 1.36 13.50
CA GLU A 125 -11.88 2.78 13.35
C GLU A 125 -10.42 2.94 12.93
N VAL A 126 -10.17 3.82 11.97
CA VAL A 126 -8.84 4.05 11.40
C VAL A 126 -8.49 5.54 11.35
N ASN A 127 -7.20 5.84 11.26
CA ASN A 127 -6.75 7.19 10.90
C ASN A 127 -6.95 7.43 9.40
N SER A 128 -6.81 8.69 8.96
CA SER A 128 -6.91 9.02 7.54
C SER A 128 -6.01 10.21 7.20
N ARG A 129 -5.09 10.02 6.26
CA ARG A 129 -4.08 11.03 5.89
C ARG A 129 -3.89 11.11 4.37
N HIS A 130 -4.97 10.99 3.61
CA HIS A 130 -4.91 11.03 2.16
C HIS A 130 -5.90 12.04 1.57
N ASN A 131 -5.50 12.68 0.47
CA ASN A 131 -6.34 13.60 -0.30
C ASN A 131 -6.92 12.95 -1.54
N TYR A 132 -6.42 11.75 -1.90
CA TYR A 132 -6.79 11.01 -3.09
C TYR A 132 -7.06 9.56 -2.74
N HIS A 133 -7.97 8.94 -3.46
CA HIS A 133 -8.32 7.53 -3.36
C HIS A 133 -8.32 6.85 -4.74
N ILE A 134 -8.41 5.55 -4.77
CA ILE A 134 -8.66 4.77 -5.97
C ILE A 134 -10.18 4.68 -6.19
N PRO A 135 -10.69 5.03 -7.39
CA PRO A 135 -12.13 4.98 -7.65
C PRO A 135 -12.65 3.56 -7.92
N ASP A 136 -11.74 2.65 -8.31
CA ASP A 136 -12.06 1.27 -8.67
C ASP A 136 -10.80 0.40 -8.63
N THR A 137 -10.94 -0.93 -8.74
CA THR A 137 -9.81 -1.87 -8.78
C THR A 137 -10.23 -3.22 -9.37
N ASN A 138 -9.27 -3.92 -9.98
CA ASN A 138 -9.39 -5.33 -10.38
C ASN A 138 -8.94 -6.32 -9.29
N LEU A 139 -8.56 -5.81 -8.11
CA LEU A 139 -8.24 -6.59 -6.93
C LEU A 139 -9.48 -6.72 -6.04
N ASP A 140 -9.45 -7.66 -5.10
CA ASP A 140 -10.54 -7.80 -4.14
C ASP A 140 -10.55 -6.61 -3.18
N VAL A 141 -11.70 -5.95 -3.05
CA VAL A 141 -11.91 -4.90 -2.05
C VAL A 141 -12.11 -5.58 -0.69
N SER A 142 -11.26 -5.24 0.26
CA SER A 142 -11.31 -5.83 1.61
C SER A 142 -11.79 -4.88 2.70
N ALA A 143 -11.83 -3.57 2.44
CA ALA A 143 -12.50 -2.61 3.31
C ALA A 143 -12.99 -1.37 2.57
N VAL A 144 -14.09 -0.77 3.07
CA VAL A 144 -14.73 0.43 2.50
C VAL A 144 -15.15 1.36 3.63
N SER A 145 -14.95 2.67 3.47
CA SER A 145 -15.42 3.70 4.42
C SER A 145 -16.94 3.93 4.31
N GLU A 146 -17.50 4.66 5.25
CA GLU A 146 -18.94 4.98 5.29
C GLU A 146 -19.41 5.82 4.09
N ASP A 147 -18.50 6.56 3.45
CA ASP A 147 -18.77 7.34 2.22
C ASP A 147 -18.42 6.59 0.93
N GLY A 148 -18.10 5.30 1.02
CA GLY A 148 -17.90 4.41 -0.12
C GLY A 148 -16.50 4.43 -0.72
N ILE A 149 -15.53 5.10 -0.09
CA ILE A 149 -14.14 5.08 -0.55
C ILE A 149 -13.51 3.71 -0.23
N ILE A 150 -12.79 3.15 -1.20
CA ILE A 150 -12.04 1.91 -1.03
C ILE A 150 -10.85 2.17 -0.10
N GLU A 151 -10.86 1.51 1.04
CA GLU A 151 -9.88 1.69 2.11
C GLU A 151 -8.89 0.53 2.21
N ALA A 152 -9.23 -0.66 1.73
CA ALA A 152 -8.28 -1.76 1.61
C ALA A 152 -8.57 -2.65 0.41
N ILE A 153 -7.50 -3.20 -0.16
CA ILE A 153 -7.54 -4.15 -1.28
C ILE A 153 -6.59 -5.31 -1.02
N GLU A 154 -6.87 -6.46 -1.62
CA GLU A 154 -5.98 -7.62 -1.57
C GLU A 154 -5.98 -8.40 -2.88
N ASN A 155 -4.86 -9.10 -3.14
CA ASN A 155 -4.78 -10.05 -4.23
C ASN A 155 -4.95 -11.47 -3.67
N PRO A 156 -6.10 -12.12 -3.90
CA PRO A 156 -6.35 -13.45 -3.35
C PRO A 156 -5.46 -14.54 -3.95
N LYS A 157 -4.80 -14.26 -5.08
CA LYS A 157 -3.94 -15.22 -5.79
C LYS A 157 -2.51 -15.25 -5.26
N SER A 158 -2.12 -14.29 -4.43
CA SER A 158 -0.79 -14.19 -3.82
C SER A 158 -0.78 -14.74 -2.40
N LEU A 159 0.38 -15.21 -1.94
CA LEU A 159 0.58 -15.63 -0.55
C LEU A 159 0.16 -14.53 0.43
N PHE A 160 0.70 -13.33 0.25
CA PHE A 160 0.33 -12.13 0.99
C PHE A 160 0.53 -10.90 0.11
N ASN A 161 -0.54 -10.23 -0.27
CA ASN A 161 -0.48 -9.04 -1.10
C ASN A 161 -1.69 -8.17 -0.74
N MET A 162 -1.49 -7.21 0.17
CA MET A 162 -2.54 -6.38 0.78
C MET A 162 -2.15 -4.91 0.74
N GLY A 163 -3.15 -4.05 0.61
CA GLY A 163 -2.98 -2.61 0.63
C GLY A 163 -4.02 -1.94 1.50
N PHE A 164 -3.58 -0.94 2.28
CA PHE A 164 -4.41 -0.11 3.14
C PHE A 164 -4.29 1.35 2.74
N GLN A 165 -5.41 2.05 2.66
CA GLN A 165 -5.42 3.48 2.40
C GLN A 165 -5.10 4.27 3.67
N TRP A 166 -5.54 3.76 4.84
CA TRP A 166 -5.12 4.30 6.14
C TRP A 166 -3.68 3.92 6.49
N HIS A 167 -3.20 4.42 7.61
CA HIS A 167 -1.84 4.24 8.09
C HIS A 167 -1.83 3.39 9.37
N PRO A 168 -1.80 2.05 9.30
CA PRO A 168 -1.77 1.19 10.48
C PRO A 168 -0.54 1.45 11.36
N GLU A 169 0.58 1.85 10.76
CA GLU A 169 1.82 2.17 11.46
C GLU A 169 1.75 3.43 12.35
N LEU A 170 0.67 4.22 12.22
CA LEU A 170 0.41 5.41 13.02
C LEU A 170 -0.67 5.20 14.09
N LEU A 171 -1.25 4.02 14.16
CA LEU A 171 -2.15 3.64 15.25
C LEU A 171 -1.33 3.31 16.51
N PRO A 172 -1.91 3.43 17.72
CA PRO A 172 -1.25 3.01 18.95
C PRO A 172 -0.80 1.54 18.87
N LYS A 173 0.35 1.21 19.44
CA LYS A 173 0.90 -0.17 19.41
C LYS A 173 -0.01 -1.20 20.07
N GLU A 174 -0.79 -0.75 21.04
CA GLU A 174 -1.77 -1.55 21.77
C GLU A 174 -3.08 -1.75 20.99
N ASP A 175 -3.26 -1.02 19.90
CA ASP A 175 -4.44 -1.15 19.04
C ASP A 175 -4.33 -2.44 18.23
N GLU A 176 -5.30 -3.31 18.38
CA GLU A 176 -5.39 -4.57 17.62
C GLU A 176 -5.40 -4.34 16.10
N ASN A 177 -5.87 -3.18 15.64
CA ASN A 177 -5.92 -2.82 14.23
C ASN A 177 -4.56 -2.35 13.68
N SER A 178 -3.55 -2.14 14.55
CA SER A 178 -2.16 -1.85 14.18
C SER A 178 -1.30 -3.10 14.03
N GLN A 179 -1.80 -4.26 14.46
CA GLN A 179 -1.08 -5.54 14.47
C GLN A 179 -1.37 -6.40 13.22
N LEU A 180 -1.51 -5.74 12.08
CA LEU A 180 -1.77 -6.37 10.78
C LEU A 180 -0.53 -7.02 10.19
#